data_bfd8dee75a8f1d2ae78ab6c606256fc8
#
_entry.id   bfd8dee75a8f1d2ae78ab6c606256fc8
#
_cell.length_a   1.000
_cell.length_b   1.000
_cell.length_c   1.000
_cell.angle_alpha   90.00
_cell.angle_beta   90.00
_cell.angle_gamma   90.00
#
_symmetry.space_group_name_H-M   'P 1'
#
loop_
_entity.id
_entity.type
_entity.pdbx_description
1 polymer ?
#
loop_
_entity_poly.entity_id
_entity_poly.type
_entity_poly.pdbx_seq_one_letter_code
_entity_poly.pdbx_strand_id
1 'polypeptide(L)'
;MSGCNNFQLMFKVLIPTARRDILIGVNQVIMVCFSMAVISAFIGAKGLGFNLLLALNQLNIGLALEAGLCISLIAILLDKMSLAWANKQEDYFGNLTFFQRNKNLLFFAATVVIGLLLAYIGTFLFKGTFNYLFEIPHNKGISTADFWNKGVDWIFETFFVYIKAFNTWLIQEVLQPMRALYLRMPAIATIVLVVGAGYLIGGVRSALVVCALTLFIALSPWWDRALVTAYMATFGVIVSCIIGFTVGTLCFQNKKSAKFMLGVCDIFQTFPSFVYLIPVMMLFGITDTSVLIAVIVYATIPATRYTIEGLRSVPAGLHDAATMSGVNKFQRLTKIE
;
A
#
# COMPACT_ATOMS: atom_id res chain seq x y z
N MET A 1 -35.55 -4.09 -24.76
CA MET A 1 -34.54 -5.16 -24.49
C MET A 1 -34.04 -5.66 -25.82
N SER A 2 -32.79 -5.43 -26.17
CA SER A 2 -32.24 -5.59 -27.53
C SER A 2 -31.80 -7.01 -27.87
N GLY A 3 -32.55 -8.09 -27.52
CA GLY A 3 -32.27 -9.48 -27.95
C GLY A 3 -30.84 -9.99 -27.70
N CYS A 4 -30.09 -9.40 -26.79
CA CYS A 4 -28.74 -9.82 -26.45
C CYS A 4 -28.74 -11.05 -25.55
N ASN A 5 -27.99 -12.09 -25.94
CA ASN A 5 -27.72 -13.24 -25.09
C ASN A 5 -26.80 -12.80 -23.94
N ASN A 6 -26.90 -13.44 -22.76
CA ASN A 6 -26.08 -13.13 -21.57
C ASN A 6 -24.58 -13.09 -21.86
N PHE A 7 -24.07 -13.95 -22.74
CA PHE A 7 -22.69 -13.95 -23.18
C PHE A 7 -22.32 -12.69 -23.97
N GLN A 8 -23.20 -12.25 -24.89
CA GLN A 8 -23.02 -11.04 -25.66
C GLN A 8 -23.08 -9.80 -24.76
N LEU A 9 -24.01 -9.79 -23.79
CA LEU A 9 -24.13 -8.72 -22.79
C LEU A 9 -22.83 -8.63 -21.97
N MET A 10 -22.31 -9.76 -21.49
CA MET A 10 -21.08 -9.78 -20.69
C MET A 10 -19.87 -9.28 -21.49
N PHE A 11 -19.57 -9.90 -22.62
CA PHE A 11 -18.31 -9.64 -23.34
C PHE A 11 -18.33 -8.45 -24.27
N LYS A 12 -19.50 -8.04 -24.80
CA LYS A 12 -19.60 -6.90 -25.72
C LYS A 12 -20.02 -5.60 -25.05
N VAL A 13 -20.63 -5.66 -23.86
CA VAL A 13 -21.14 -4.46 -23.18
C VAL A 13 -20.50 -4.29 -21.80
N LEU A 14 -20.70 -5.25 -20.89
CA LEU A 14 -20.31 -5.07 -19.49
C LEU A 14 -18.78 -5.00 -19.28
N ILE A 15 -18.04 -5.96 -19.84
CA ILE A 15 -16.56 -5.97 -19.70
C ILE A 15 -15.91 -4.73 -20.36
N PRO A 16 -16.24 -4.33 -21.59
CA PRO A 16 -15.70 -3.11 -22.17
C PRO A 16 -16.04 -1.85 -21.38
N THR A 17 -17.28 -1.73 -20.87
CA THR A 17 -17.72 -0.59 -20.07
C THR A 17 -17.01 -0.56 -18.70
N ALA A 18 -16.86 -1.71 -18.05
CA ALA A 18 -16.18 -1.86 -16.76
C ALA A 18 -14.65 -1.93 -16.87
N ARG A 19 -14.07 -1.84 -18.06
CA ARG A 19 -12.63 -2.02 -18.31
C ARG A 19 -11.75 -1.21 -17.38
N ARG A 20 -12.10 0.05 -17.13
CA ARG A 20 -11.33 0.94 -16.26
C ARG A 20 -11.32 0.41 -14.81
N ASP A 21 -12.46 0.01 -14.30
CA ASP A 21 -12.60 -0.47 -12.92
C ASP A 21 -11.92 -1.84 -12.75
N ILE A 22 -12.01 -2.71 -13.76
CA ILE A 22 -11.29 -3.99 -13.80
C ILE A 22 -9.78 -3.76 -13.75
N LEU A 23 -9.26 -2.80 -14.50
CA LEU A 23 -7.82 -2.52 -14.53
C LEU A 23 -7.33 -1.85 -13.24
N ILE A 24 -8.17 -1.07 -12.55
CA ILE A 24 -7.90 -0.60 -11.19
C ILE A 24 -7.78 -1.80 -10.24
N GLY A 25 -8.67 -2.79 -10.37
CA GLY A 25 -8.60 -4.05 -9.62
C GLY A 25 -7.30 -4.82 -9.91
N VAL A 26 -6.90 -4.94 -11.17
CA VAL A 26 -5.61 -5.56 -11.56
C VAL A 26 -4.44 -4.85 -10.90
N ASN A 27 -4.47 -3.53 -10.82
CA ASN A 27 -3.43 -2.75 -10.16
C ASN A 27 -3.32 -3.09 -8.66
N GLN A 28 -4.45 -3.24 -7.97
CA GLN A 28 -4.48 -3.68 -6.57
C GLN A 28 -3.86 -5.08 -6.41
N VAL A 29 -4.15 -6.00 -7.33
CA VAL A 29 -3.55 -7.34 -7.33
C VAL A 29 -2.03 -7.27 -7.50
N ILE A 30 -1.52 -6.42 -8.40
CA ILE A 30 -0.08 -6.23 -8.61
C ILE A 30 0.59 -5.82 -7.28
N MET A 31 0.05 -4.83 -6.56
CA MET A 31 0.60 -4.38 -5.29
C MET A 31 0.63 -5.49 -4.22
N VAL A 32 -0.47 -6.25 -4.10
CA VAL A 32 -0.55 -7.38 -3.16
C VAL A 32 0.47 -8.46 -3.53
N CYS A 33 0.64 -8.77 -4.82
CA CYS A 33 1.64 -9.75 -5.28
C CYS A 33 3.07 -9.33 -4.90
N PHE A 34 3.42 -8.05 -5.04
CA PHE A 34 4.75 -7.56 -4.61
C PHE A 34 4.95 -7.64 -3.11
N SER A 35 3.94 -7.32 -2.32
CA SER A 35 4.00 -7.50 -0.86
C SER A 35 4.22 -8.97 -0.50
N MET A 36 3.51 -9.89 -1.17
CA MET A 36 3.68 -11.33 -0.97
C MET A 36 5.02 -11.85 -1.47
N ALA A 37 5.60 -11.27 -2.52
CA ALA A 37 6.94 -11.62 -2.99
C ALA A 37 8.02 -11.32 -1.94
N VAL A 38 7.85 -10.27 -1.12
CA VAL A 38 8.72 -10.01 0.03
C VAL A 38 8.51 -11.04 1.14
N ILE A 39 7.24 -11.33 1.46
CA ILE A 39 6.89 -12.33 2.49
C ILE A 39 7.40 -13.74 2.10
N SER A 40 7.37 -14.08 0.82
CA SER A 40 7.85 -15.38 0.34
C SER A 40 9.33 -15.65 0.64
N ALA A 41 10.11 -14.59 0.90
CA ALA A 41 11.50 -14.74 1.35
C ALA A 41 11.61 -15.46 2.70
N PHE A 42 10.63 -15.31 3.59
CA PHE A 42 10.60 -16.01 4.89
C PHE A 42 10.48 -17.53 4.75
N ILE A 43 9.93 -18.00 3.63
CA ILE A 43 9.85 -19.44 3.30
C ILE A 43 10.95 -19.88 2.32
N GLY A 44 11.98 -19.02 2.12
CA GLY A 44 13.17 -19.36 1.34
C GLY A 44 13.09 -19.06 -0.16
N ALA A 45 12.10 -18.33 -0.65
CA ALA A 45 12.05 -17.93 -2.05
C ALA A 45 13.19 -16.95 -2.37
N LYS A 46 14.00 -17.30 -3.36
CA LYS A 46 15.15 -16.49 -3.80
C LYS A 46 14.66 -15.34 -4.69
N GLY A 47 15.12 -14.13 -4.41
CA GLY A 47 14.77 -12.91 -5.14
C GLY A 47 15.12 -11.66 -4.35
N LEU A 48 14.68 -10.50 -4.80
CA LEU A 48 14.93 -9.22 -4.09
C LEU A 48 14.39 -9.21 -2.66
N GLY A 49 13.27 -9.89 -2.40
CA GLY A 49 12.74 -10.06 -1.04
C GLY A 49 13.71 -10.80 -0.12
N PHE A 50 14.40 -11.82 -0.61
CA PHE A 50 15.42 -12.54 0.15
C PHE A 50 16.62 -11.65 0.49
N ASN A 51 17.11 -10.86 -0.48
CA ASN A 51 18.19 -9.91 -0.24
C ASN A 51 17.77 -8.83 0.76
N LEU A 52 16.52 -8.36 0.70
CA LEU A 52 15.95 -7.45 1.68
C LEU A 52 15.94 -8.06 3.08
N LEU A 53 15.43 -9.28 3.22
CA LEU A 53 15.39 -9.99 4.51
C LEU A 53 16.78 -10.24 5.08
N LEU A 54 17.73 -10.64 4.23
CA LEU A 54 19.14 -10.85 4.63
C LEU A 54 19.76 -9.54 5.13
N ALA A 55 19.58 -8.45 4.40
CA ALA A 55 20.07 -7.13 4.77
C ALA A 55 19.46 -6.62 6.10
N LEU A 56 18.16 -6.87 6.33
CA LEU A 56 17.48 -6.53 7.58
C LEU A 56 18.04 -7.35 8.76
N ASN A 57 18.28 -8.65 8.57
CA ASN A 57 18.86 -9.52 9.60
C ASN A 57 20.32 -9.15 9.94
N GLN A 58 21.05 -8.63 8.95
CA GLN A 58 22.42 -8.13 9.12
C GLN A 58 22.47 -6.69 9.65
N LEU A 59 21.30 -6.03 9.84
CA LEU A 59 21.17 -4.61 10.16
C LEU A 59 21.93 -3.71 9.16
N ASN A 60 22.09 -4.19 7.92
CA ASN A 60 22.68 -3.42 6.83
C ASN A 60 21.61 -2.59 6.12
N ILE A 61 21.53 -1.39 6.57
CA ILE A 61 20.53 -0.39 6.24
C ILE A 61 20.53 -0.05 4.75
N GLY A 62 21.71 0.25 4.22
CA GLY A 62 21.86 0.67 2.84
C GLY A 62 21.42 -0.42 1.86
N LEU A 63 21.83 -1.66 2.09
CA LEU A 63 21.41 -2.79 1.27
C LEU A 63 19.90 -3.07 1.39
N ALA A 64 19.35 -2.92 2.58
CA ALA A 64 17.89 -3.07 2.78
C ALA A 64 17.09 -2.02 2.02
N LEU A 65 17.50 -0.74 2.08
CA LEU A 65 16.88 0.34 1.32
C LEU A 65 17.05 0.15 -0.19
N GLU A 66 18.23 -0.24 -0.64
CA GLU A 66 18.50 -0.49 -2.06
C GLU A 66 17.60 -1.60 -2.60
N ALA A 67 17.52 -2.73 -1.92
CA ALA A 67 16.63 -3.84 -2.29
C ALA A 67 15.16 -3.42 -2.24
N GLY A 68 14.74 -2.70 -1.21
CA GLY A 68 13.38 -2.17 -1.06
C GLY A 68 13.01 -1.17 -2.16
N LEU A 69 13.92 -0.28 -2.54
CA LEU A 69 13.74 0.65 -3.66
C LEU A 69 13.62 -0.09 -5.00
N CYS A 70 14.45 -1.10 -5.25
CA CYS A 70 14.34 -1.90 -6.46
C CYS A 70 12.98 -2.58 -6.58
N ILE A 71 12.47 -3.18 -5.51
CA ILE A 71 11.13 -3.79 -5.47
C ILE A 71 10.06 -2.72 -5.76
N SER A 72 10.18 -1.56 -5.11
CA SER A 72 9.23 -0.45 -5.27
C SER A 72 9.24 0.11 -6.70
N LEU A 73 10.41 0.28 -7.30
CA LEU A 73 10.52 0.77 -8.68
C LEU A 73 9.87 -0.19 -9.68
N ILE A 74 10.05 -1.51 -9.51
CA ILE A 74 9.37 -2.50 -10.34
C ILE A 74 7.86 -2.42 -10.15
N ALA A 75 7.38 -2.28 -8.91
CA ALA A 75 5.96 -2.14 -8.60
C ALA A 75 5.37 -0.88 -9.26
N ILE A 76 6.04 0.28 -9.14
CA ILE A 76 5.63 1.54 -9.79
C ILE A 76 5.61 1.40 -11.31
N LEU A 77 6.61 0.74 -11.89
CA LEU A 77 6.67 0.53 -13.34
C LEU A 77 5.44 -0.25 -13.82
N LEU A 78 5.11 -1.35 -13.16
CA LEU A 78 3.95 -2.17 -13.52
C LEU A 78 2.63 -1.44 -13.26
N ASP A 79 2.53 -0.67 -12.16
CA ASP A 79 1.39 0.21 -11.87
C ASP A 79 1.15 1.20 -13.02
N LYS A 80 2.19 1.93 -13.44
CA LYS A 80 2.09 2.91 -14.53
C LYS A 80 1.75 2.26 -15.86
N MET A 81 2.28 1.07 -16.15
CA MET A 81 1.93 0.32 -17.34
C MET A 81 0.45 -0.09 -17.33
N SER A 82 -0.05 -0.61 -16.20
CA SER A 82 -1.45 -0.99 -16.02
C SER A 82 -2.39 0.20 -16.18
N LEU A 83 -2.08 1.33 -15.52
CA LEU A 83 -2.86 2.56 -15.62
C LEU A 83 -2.85 3.18 -17.03
N ALA A 84 -1.70 3.15 -17.71
CA ALA A 84 -1.61 3.62 -19.10
C ALA A 84 -2.50 2.78 -20.02
N TRP A 85 -2.56 1.48 -19.78
CA TRP A 85 -3.46 0.59 -20.50
C TRP A 85 -4.94 0.84 -20.17
N ALA A 86 -5.26 1.10 -18.91
CA ALA A 86 -6.61 1.44 -18.46
C ALA A 86 -7.15 2.73 -19.11
N ASN A 87 -6.30 3.74 -19.21
CA ASN A 87 -6.68 5.06 -19.72
C ASN A 87 -6.59 5.17 -21.24
N LYS A 88 -6.20 4.10 -21.95
CA LYS A 88 -6.17 4.08 -23.42
C LYS A 88 -7.61 4.17 -23.91
N GLN A 89 -8.03 5.36 -24.36
CA GLN A 89 -9.30 5.56 -25.06
C GLN A 89 -9.20 4.87 -26.42
N GLU A 90 -10.20 4.08 -26.76
CA GLU A 90 -10.38 3.62 -28.14
C GLU A 90 -11.01 4.78 -28.92
N ASP A 91 -10.27 5.32 -29.89
CA ASP A 91 -10.81 6.30 -30.82
C ASP A 91 -11.91 5.65 -31.67
N TYR A 92 -13.15 5.85 -31.27
CA TYR A 92 -14.33 5.30 -31.95
C TYR A 92 -14.68 6.01 -33.26
N PHE A 93 -14.00 7.12 -33.58
CA PHE A 93 -14.31 7.95 -34.73
C PHE A 93 -13.16 8.00 -35.74
N GLY A 94 -13.32 7.25 -36.80
CA GLY A 94 -12.51 7.39 -38.03
C GLY A 94 -12.36 6.09 -38.81
N ASN A 95 -12.48 6.15 -40.12
CA ASN A 95 -12.10 5.09 -41.07
C ASN A 95 -10.57 4.94 -41.09
N LEU A 96 -10.00 4.51 -39.96
CA LEU A 96 -8.58 4.26 -39.82
C LEU A 96 -8.22 2.93 -40.52
N THR A 97 -7.20 2.95 -41.37
CA THR A 97 -6.63 1.72 -41.95
C THR A 97 -6.12 0.82 -40.84
N PHE A 98 -6.11 -0.51 -41.06
CA PHE A 98 -5.64 -1.51 -40.10
C PHE A 98 -4.30 -1.15 -39.45
N PHE A 99 -3.35 -0.61 -40.26
CA PHE A 99 -2.05 -0.15 -39.79
C PHE A 99 -2.14 1.07 -38.83
N GLN A 100 -3.00 2.01 -39.10
CA GLN A 100 -3.18 3.18 -38.25
C GLN A 100 -3.88 2.82 -36.95
N ARG A 101 -4.87 1.93 -37.01
CA ARG A 101 -5.61 1.43 -35.82
C ARG A 101 -4.71 0.65 -34.88
N ASN A 102 -3.76 -0.14 -35.41
CA ASN A 102 -2.91 -1.02 -34.64
C ASN A 102 -1.44 -0.52 -34.55
N LYS A 103 -1.16 0.75 -34.87
CA LYS A 103 0.20 1.31 -34.91
C LYS A 103 1.02 0.99 -33.66
N ASN A 104 0.45 1.18 -32.48
CA ASN A 104 1.14 0.93 -31.21
C ASN A 104 1.38 -0.57 -30.94
N LEU A 105 0.43 -1.43 -31.34
CA LEU A 105 0.58 -2.89 -31.22
C LEU A 105 1.66 -3.39 -32.20
N LEU A 106 1.65 -2.87 -33.43
CA LEU A 106 2.66 -3.21 -34.44
C LEU A 106 4.06 -2.73 -34.04
N PHE A 107 4.14 -1.53 -33.45
CA PHE A 107 5.42 -1.02 -32.92
C PHE A 107 5.91 -1.89 -31.75
N PHE A 108 5.05 -2.26 -30.81
CA PHE A 108 5.39 -3.17 -29.72
C PHE A 108 5.81 -4.55 -30.24
N ALA A 109 5.06 -5.14 -31.16
CA ALA A 109 5.38 -6.42 -31.75
C ALA A 109 6.72 -6.36 -32.51
N ALA A 110 6.97 -5.29 -33.26
CA ALA A 110 8.24 -5.06 -33.94
C ALA A 110 9.41 -4.96 -32.93
N THR A 111 9.23 -4.22 -31.85
CA THR A 111 10.25 -4.09 -30.79
C THR A 111 10.56 -5.45 -30.14
N VAL A 112 9.54 -6.26 -29.85
CA VAL A 112 9.71 -7.61 -29.30
C VAL A 112 10.43 -8.52 -30.30
N VAL A 113 10.03 -8.50 -31.56
CA VAL A 113 10.68 -9.32 -32.60
C VAL A 113 12.15 -8.89 -32.81
N ILE A 114 12.43 -7.58 -32.85
CA ILE A 114 13.80 -7.07 -32.93
C ILE A 114 14.62 -7.49 -31.73
N GLY A 115 14.05 -7.39 -30.50
CA GLY A 115 14.70 -7.84 -29.26
C GLY A 115 15.04 -9.33 -29.29
N LEU A 116 14.08 -10.18 -29.70
CA LEU A 116 14.30 -11.62 -29.85
C LEU A 116 15.34 -11.95 -30.93
N LEU A 117 15.32 -11.25 -32.07
CA LEU A 117 16.32 -11.41 -33.13
C LEU A 117 17.70 -11.02 -32.63
N LEU A 118 17.83 -9.88 -31.96
CA LEU A 118 19.10 -9.46 -31.34
C LEU A 118 19.61 -10.47 -30.30
N ALA A 119 18.73 -10.99 -29.45
CA ALA A 119 19.07 -12.03 -28.50
C ALA A 119 19.54 -13.31 -29.22
N TYR A 120 18.82 -13.75 -30.27
CA TYR A 120 19.19 -14.93 -31.05
C TYR A 120 20.53 -14.75 -31.78
N ILE A 121 20.71 -13.61 -32.45
CA ILE A 121 21.96 -13.28 -33.15
C ILE A 121 23.13 -13.20 -32.14
N GLY A 122 22.92 -12.59 -31.00
CA GLY A 122 23.91 -12.47 -29.93
C GLY A 122 24.37 -13.83 -29.41
N THR A 123 23.43 -14.75 -29.15
CA THR A 123 23.76 -16.09 -28.64
C THR A 123 24.44 -16.98 -29.68
N PHE A 124 24.10 -16.87 -30.98
CA PHE A 124 24.60 -17.76 -32.01
C PHE A 124 25.86 -17.26 -32.72
N LEU A 125 25.91 -15.95 -33.08
CA LEU A 125 26.99 -15.38 -33.90
C LEU A 125 28.17 -14.82 -33.08
N PHE A 126 27.93 -14.43 -31.82
CA PHE A 126 28.94 -13.71 -31.03
C PHE A 126 29.27 -14.42 -29.72
N LYS A 127 29.37 -15.75 -29.73
CA LYS A 127 29.81 -16.53 -28.55
C LYS A 127 31.11 -15.95 -27.98
N GLY A 128 30.99 -15.18 -26.88
CA GLY A 128 32.11 -14.69 -26.09
C GLY A 128 32.50 -13.22 -26.24
N THR A 129 32.19 -12.52 -27.35
CA THR A 129 32.66 -11.14 -27.54
C THR A 129 31.62 -10.07 -27.11
N PHE A 130 30.34 -10.42 -27.07
CA PHE A 130 29.23 -9.51 -26.70
C PHE A 130 28.44 -9.94 -25.43
N ASN A 131 29.06 -10.66 -24.52
CA ASN A 131 28.42 -11.02 -23.25
C ASN A 131 27.89 -9.79 -22.48
N TYR A 132 28.52 -8.63 -22.66
CA TYR A 132 28.08 -7.36 -22.06
C TYR A 132 26.70 -6.84 -22.54
N LEU A 133 26.20 -7.29 -23.69
CA LEU A 133 24.86 -6.93 -24.17
C LEU A 133 23.78 -7.83 -23.55
N PHE A 134 24.13 -9.01 -23.08
CA PHE A 134 23.20 -10.02 -22.56
C PHE A 134 23.31 -10.21 -21.06
N GLU A 135 24.48 -9.97 -20.50
CA GLU A 135 24.72 -10.05 -19.05
C GLU A 135 25.24 -8.70 -18.56
N ILE A 136 24.46 -8.02 -17.73
CA ILE A 136 24.97 -6.88 -16.99
C ILE A 136 26.04 -7.40 -16.04
N PRO A 137 27.31 -7.00 -16.18
CA PRO A 137 28.39 -7.54 -15.36
C PRO A 137 28.12 -7.16 -13.89
N HIS A 138 27.84 -8.16 -13.05
CA HIS A 138 27.51 -7.98 -11.64
C HIS A 138 28.62 -7.24 -10.85
N ASN A 139 29.87 -7.34 -11.30
CA ASN A 139 31.01 -6.65 -10.70
C ASN A 139 31.12 -5.16 -11.03
N LYS A 140 30.29 -4.64 -11.93
CA LYS A 140 30.16 -3.21 -12.27
C LYS A 140 28.86 -2.58 -11.76
N GLY A 141 28.08 -3.30 -10.97
CA GLY A 141 26.88 -2.75 -10.32
C GLY A 141 27.28 -1.59 -9.40
N ILE A 142 26.61 -0.45 -9.56
CA ILE A 142 26.75 0.69 -8.67
C ILE A 142 25.84 0.42 -7.48
N SER A 143 26.43 0.07 -6.32
CA SER A 143 25.66 0.00 -5.07
C SER A 143 25.51 1.41 -4.49
N THR A 144 24.30 1.76 -4.17
CA THR A 144 23.97 3.03 -3.47
C THR A 144 23.95 2.84 -1.95
N ALA A 145 24.23 1.64 -1.45
CA ALA A 145 24.14 1.26 -0.04
C ALA A 145 24.97 2.18 0.88
N ASP A 146 26.20 2.52 0.47
CA ASP A 146 27.08 3.41 1.27
C ASP A 146 26.52 4.83 1.39
N PHE A 147 25.85 5.32 0.35
CA PHE A 147 25.19 6.63 0.40
C PHE A 147 24.05 6.61 1.43
N TRP A 148 23.22 5.57 1.40
CA TRP A 148 22.11 5.41 2.33
C TRP A 148 22.60 5.19 3.76
N ASN A 149 23.64 4.36 3.97
CA ASN A 149 24.23 4.15 5.28
C ASN A 149 24.72 5.48 5.89
N LYS A 150 25.50 6.26 5.15
CA LYS A 150 25.97 7.58 5.61
C LYS A 150 24.84 8.54 5.93
N GLY A 151 23.79 8.54 5.11
CA GLY A 151 22.63 9.39 5.33
C GLY A 151 21.89 9.05 6.63
N VAL A 152 21.73 7.78 6.89
CA VAL A 152 21.05 7.29 8.10
C VAL A 152 21.93 7.49 9.34
N ASP A 153 23.22 7.20 9.25
CA ASP A 153 24.17 7.45 10.34
C ASP A 153 24.17 8.92 10.74
N TRP A 154 24.17 9.83 9.75
CA TRP A 154 24.07 11.25 10.01
C TRP A 154 22.77 11.65 10.72
N ILE A 155 21.62 11.11 10.28
CA ILE A 155 20.33 11.35 10.93
C ILE A 155 20.35 10.79 12.36
N PHE A 156 20.86 9.58 12.52
CA PHE A 156 20.92 8.92 13.82
C PHE A 156 21.83 9.69 14.79
N GLU A 157 23.04 10.06 14.39
CA GLU A 157 23.97 10.81 15.21
C GLU A 157 23.42 12.20 15.58
N THR A 158 22.84 12.91 14.61
CA THR A 158 22.31 14.26 14.83
C THR A 158 21.09 14.27 15.74
N PHE A 159 20.18 13.29 15.60
CA PHE A 159 18.91 13.24 16.30
C PHE A 159 18.82 12.18 17.38
N PHE A 160 19.92 11.50 17.68
CA PHE A 160 19.95 10.37 18.63
C PHE A 160 19.23 10.65 19.95
N VAL A 161 19.52 11.78 20.58
CA VAL A 161 18.95 12.16 21.88
C VAL A 161 17.43 12.31 21.77
N TYR A 162 16.94 12.94 20.72
CA TYR A 162 15.51 13.14 20.49
C TYR A 162 14.79 11.84 20.13
N ILE A 163 15.40 11.03 19.27
CA ILE A 163 14.86 9.73 18.87
C ILE A 163 14.76 8.80 20.09
N LYS A 164 15.83 8.74 20.90
CA LYS A 164 15.84 7.93 22.12
C LYS A 164 14.84 8.41 23.15
N ALA A 165 14.75 9.73 23.38
CA ALA A 165 13.78 10.32 24.31
C ALA A 165 12.34 10.03 23.86
N PHE A 166 12.03 10.23 22.58
CA PHE A 166 10.73 9.90 22.02
C PHE A 166 10.39 8.42 22.11
N ASN A 167 11.33 7.53 21.78
CA ASN A 167 11.14 6.10 21.90
C ASN A 167 10.86 5.67 23.33
N THR A 168 11.64 6.18 24.29
CA THR A 168 11.44 5.89 25.71
C THR A 168 10.09 6.38 26.22
N TRP A 169 9.73 7.62 25.88
CA TRP A 169 8.43 8.20 26.21
C TRP A 169 7.28 7.36 25.63
N LEU A 170 7.35 7.03 24.33
CA LEU A 170 6.30 6.26 23.67
C LEU A 170 6.14 4.87 24.29
N ILE A 171 7.25 4.19 24.61
CA ILE A 171 7.20 2.87 25.25
C ILE A 171 6.61 2.98 26.64
N GLN A 172 7.10 3.89 27.48
CA GLN A 172 6.75 3.94 28.90
C GLN A 172 5.37 4.53 29.14
N GLU A 173 5.06 5.65 28.47
CA GLU A 173 3.84 6.40 28.74
C GLU A 173 2.65 5.98 27.87
N VAL A 174 2.89 5.32 26.74
CA VAL A 174 1.81 4.95 25.81
C VAL A 174 1.70 3.44 25.66
N LEU A 175 2.75 2.76 25.19
CA LEU A 175 2.65 1.35 24.81
C LEU A 175 2.51 0.42 26.02
N GLN A 176 3.31 0.63 27.06
CA GLN A 176 3.26 -0.21 28.28
C GLN A 176 1.91 -0.10 29.01
N PRO A 177 1.34 1.10 29.27
CA PRO A 177 0.02 1.21 29.85
C PRO A 177 -1.08 0.58 29.01
N MET A 178 -1.06 0.78 27.69
CA MET A 178 -2.06 0.19 26.79
C MET A 178 -1.94 -1.33 26.75
N ARG A 179 -0.73 -1.86 26.65
CA ARG A 179 -0.47 -3.30 26.72
C ARG A 179 -0.95 -3.88 28.05
N ALA A 180 -0.64 -3.21 29.16
CA ALA A 180 -1.08 -3.63 30.49
C ALA A 180 -2.60 -3.63 30.61
N LEU A 181 -3.29 -2.64 30.04
CA LEU A 181 -4.76 -2.59 30.00
C LEU A 181 -5.34 -3.84 29.33
N TYR A 182 -4.84 -4.20 28.14
CA TYR A 182 -5.34 -5.36 27.41
C TYR A 182 -5.02 -6.69 28.10
N LEU A 183 -3.79 -6.85 28.62
CA LEU A 183 -3.38 -8.11 29.27
C LEU A 183 -3.98 -8.30 30.66
N ARG A 184 -4.34 -7.23 31.38
CA ARG A 184 -4.98 -7.30 32.70
C ARG A 184 -6.49 -7.48 32.63
N MET A 185 -7.12 -7.27 31.47
CA MET A 185 -8.55 -7.52 31.32
C MET A 185 -8.86 -9.01 31.51
N PRO A 186 -9.85 -9.36 32.37
CA PRO A 186 -10.30 -10.74 32.44
C PRO A 186 -10.80 -11.24 31.08
N ALA A 187 -10.42 -12.46 30.70
CA ALA A 187 -10.79 -13.03 29.40
C ALA A 187 -12.30 -12.96 29.13
N ILE A 188 -13.11 -13.25 30.17
CA ILE A 188 -14.57 -13.19 30.08
C ILE A 188 -15.04 -11.76 29.77
N ALA A 189 -14.46 -10.74 30.40
CA ALA A 189 -14.81 -9.34 30.14
C ALA A 189 -14.47 -8.94 28.70
N THR A 190 -13.29 -9.35 28.20
CA THR A 190 -12.87 -9.11 26.81
C THR A 190 -13.83 -9.77 25.82
N ILE A 191 -14.21 -11.03 26.06
CA ILE A 191 -15.17 -11.76 25.21
C ILE A 191 -16.51 -11.04 25.19
N VAL A 192 -17.05 -10.66 26.37
CA VAL A 192 -18.33 -9.96 26.46
C VAL A 192 -18.31 -8.62 25.74
N LEU A 193 -17.22 -7.84 25.86
CA LEU A 193 -17.07 -6.55 25.17
C LEU A 193 -17.03 -6.73 23.66
N VAL A 194 -16.25 -7.68 23.14
CA VAL A 194 -16.09 -7.92 21.71
C VAL A 194 -17.37 -8.48 21.10
N VAL A 195 -18.03 -9.41 21.79
CA VAL A 195 -19.34 -9.97 21.37
C VAL A 195 -20.43 -8.91 21.43
N GLY A 196 -20.44 -8.07 22.48
CA GLY A 196 -21.36 -6.95 22.60
C GLY A 196 -21.22 -5.94 21.48
N ALA A 197 -19.98 -5.58 21.13
CA ALA A 197 -19.70 -4.74 19.95
C ALA A 197 -20.20 -5.40 18.67
N GLY A 198 -19.95 -6.69 18.48
CA GLY A 198 -20.46 -7.46 17.34
C GLY A 198 -22.00 -7.46 17.24
N TYR A 199 -22.67 -7.54 18.39
CA TYR A 199 -24.13 -7.43 18.46
C TYR A 199 -24.65 -6.05 18.06
N LEU A 200 -24.02 -4.99 18.57
CA LEU A 200 -24.41 -3.61 18.25
C LEU A 200 -24.25 -3.28 16.77
N ILE A 201 -23.25 -3.84 16.10
CA ILE A 201 -22.97 -3.56 14.69
C ILE A 201 -23.83 -4.40 13.73
N GLY A 202 -23.98 -5.68 14.01
CA GLY A 202 -24.59 -6.63 13.07
C GLY A 202 -25.66 -7.56 13.66
N GLY A 203 -26.15 -7.27 14.87
CA GLY A 203 -27.19 -8.05 15.54
C GLY A 203 -26.72 -9.46 15.96
N VAL A 204 -27.68 -10.33 16.23
CA VAL A 204 -27.43 -11.66 16.80
C VAL A 204 -26.50 -12.53 15.94
N ARG A 205 -26.64 -12.49 14.60
CA ARG A 205 -25.82 -13.30 13.70
C ARG A 205 -24.34 -12.91 13.81
N SER A 206 -24.05 -11.61 13.81
CA SER A 206 -22.69 -11.09 13.98
C SER A 206 -22.13 -11.44 15.36
N ALA A 207 -22.93 -11.29 16.40
CA ALA A 207 -22.54 -11.65 17.76
C ALA A 207 -22.15 -13.14 17.88
N LEU A 208 -22.90 -14.04 17.28
CA LEU A 208 -22.61 -15.48 17.30
C LEU A 208 -21.27 -15.79 16.59
N VAL A 209 -21.04 -15.20 15.40
CA VAL A 209 -19.78 -15.40 14.68
C VAL A 209 -18.61 -14.85 15.47
N VAL A 210 -18.72 -13.63 15.98
CA VAL A 210 -17.69 -12.99 16.82
C VAL A 210 -17.43 -13.80 18.09
N CYS A 211 -18.47 -14.30 18.74
CA CYS A 211 -18.35 -15.16 19.91
C CYS A 211 -17.56 -16.44 19.60
N ALA A 212 -17.92 -17.15 18.53
CA ALA A 212 -17.23 -18.38 18.11
C ALA A 212 -15.75 -18.13 17.82
N LEU A 213 -15.42 -17.07 17.09
CA LEU A 213 -14.04 -16.70 16.76
C LEU A 213 -13.25 -16.30 18.01
N THR A 214 -13.83 -15.48 18.88
CA THR A 214 -13.16 -15.03 20.12
C THR A 214 -12.96 -16.20 21.09
N LEU A 215 -13.91 -17.12 21.20
CA LEU A 215 -13.77 -18.32 22.00
C LEU A 215 -12.67 -19.23 21.45
N PHE A 216 -12.59 -19.40 20.14
CA PHE A 216 -11.51 -20.17 19.51
C PHE A 216 -10.13 -19.60 19.89
N ILE A 217 -9.96 -18.28 19.83
CA ILE A 217 -8.71 -17.62 20.23
C ILE A 217 -8.47 -17.79 21.74
N ALA A 218 -9.51 -17.64 22.57
CA ALA A 218 -9.40 -17.73 24.03
C ALA A 218 -9.04 -19.12 24.52
N LEU A 219 -9.49 -20.17 23.81
CA LEU A 219 -9.16 -21.57 24.11
C LEU A 219 -7.79 -21.99 23.53
N SER A 220 -7.19 -21.18 22.66
CA SER A 220 -5.88 -21.45 22.09
C SER A 220 -4.75 -21.02 23.02
N PRO A 221 -3.54 -21.58 22.90
CA PRO A 221 -2.36 -21.14 23.67
C PRO A 221 -1.85 -19.75 23.27
N TRP A 222 -2.52 -19.07 22.33
CA TRP A 222 -2.10 -17.80 21.74
C TRP A 222 -2.85 -16.58 22.29
N TRP A 223 -3.67 -16.74 23.31
CA TRP A 223 -4.52 -15.68 23.85
C TRP A 223 -3.74 -14.39 24.16
N ASP A 224 -2.66 -14.49 24.95
CA ASP A 224 -1.88 -13.31 25.34
C ASP A 224 -1.23 -12.62 24.13
N ARG A 225 -0.76 -13.42 23.16
CA ARG A 225 -0.17 -12.87 21.93
C ARG A 225 -1.21 -12.24 21.02
N ALA A 226 -2.42 -12.78 20.99
CA ALA A 226 -3.55 -12.19 20.29
C ALA A 226 -3.94 -10.83 20.91
N LEU A 227 -3.93 -10.72 22.23
CA LEU A 227 -4.17 -9.44 22.92
C LEU A 227 -3.07 -8.42 22.63
N VAL A 228 -1.81 -8.84 22.56
CA VAL A 228 -0.69 -7.98 22.15
C VAL A 228 -0.88 -7.47 20.73
N THR A 229 -1.27 -8.33 19.80
CA THR A 229 -1.57 -7.92 18.43
C THR A 229 -2.78 -6.99 18.36
N ALA A 230 -3.82 -7.29 19.15
CA ALA A 230 -5.06 -6.49 19.20
C ALA A 230 -4.82 -5.07 19.71
N TYR A 231 -4.02 -4.86 20.77
CA TYR A 231 -3.74 -3.51 21.24
C TYR A 231 -2.94 -2.70 20.22
N MET A 232 -1.93 -3.30 19.59
CA MET A 232 -1.14 -2.64 18.54
C MET A 232 -2.00 -2.24 17.35
N ALA A 233 -2.83 -3.18 16.86
CA ALA A 233 -3.73 -2.92 15.77
C ALA A 233 -4.75 -1.83 16.09
N THR A 234 -5.40 -1.91 17.26
CA THR A 234 -6.41 -0.94 17.68
C THR A 234 -5.81 0.46 17.82
N PHE A 235 -4.67 0.57 18.49
CA PHE A 235 -4.01 1.85 18.67
C PHE A 235 -3.51 2.41 17.33
N GLY A 236 -2.89 1.57 16.50
CA GLY A 236 -2.45 1.94 15.15
C GLY A 236 -3.59 2.45 14.28
N VAL A 237 -4.74 1.75 14.28
CA VAL A 237 -5.93 2.18 13.53
C VAL A 237 -6.47 3.51 14.03
N ILE A 238 -6.63 3.70 15.35
CA ILE A 238 -7.15 4.94 15.92
C ILE A 238 -6.26 6.12 15.53
N VAL A 239 -4.96 6.00 15.75
CA VAL A 239 -4.00 7.08 15.44
C VAL A 239 -3.97 7.37 13.93
N SER A 240 -3.94 6.33 13.10
CA SER A 240 -3.94 6.48 11.63
C SER A 240 -5.22 7.14 11.12
N CYS A 241 -6.38 6.78 11.70
CA CYS A 241 -7.65 7.41 11.35
C CYS A 241 -7.67 8.89 11.75
N ILE A 242 -7.20 9.24 12.95
CA ILE A 242 -7.13 10.64 13.41
C ILE A 242 -6.22 11.45 12.49
N ILE A 243 -5.02 10.96 12.19
CA ILE A 243 -4.06 11.65 11.30
C ILE A 243 -4.64 11.74 9.90
N GLY A 244 -5.12 10.61 9.36
CA GLY A 244 -5.64 10.54 7.99
C GLY A 244 -6.87 11.42 7.76
N PHE A 245 -7.81 11.42 8.71
CA PHE A 245 -8.98 12.30 8.70
C PHE A 245 -8.57 13.77 8.77
N THR A 246 -7.66 14.12 9.69
CA THR A 246 -7.19 15.50 9.84
C THR A 246 -6.48 15.99 8.57
N VAL A 247 -5.50 15.24 8.08
CA VAL A 247 -4.74 15.58 6.86
C VAL A 247 -5.66 15.61 5.64
N GLY A 248 -6.53 14.61 5.50
CA GLY A 248 -7.50 14.53 4.39
C GLY A 248 -8.44 15.73 4.34
N THR A 249 -8.99 16.10 5.49
CA THR A 249 -9.89 17.27 5.62
C THR A 249 -9.18 18.58 5.33
N LEU A 250 -7.97 18.78 5.85
CA LEU A 250 -7.16 19.98 5.57
C LEU A 250 -6.82 20.09 4.07
N CYS A 251 -6.42 18.99 3.46
CA CYS A 251 -6.08 18.96 2.04
C CYS A 251 -7.31 19.15 1.15
N PHE A 252 -8.48 18.66 1.54
CA PHE A 252 -9.72 18.80 0.79
C PHE A 252 -10.12 20.26 0.56
N GLN A 253 -9.81 21.17 1.50
CA GLN A 253 -10.17 22.60 1.42
C GLN A 253 -9.61 23.30 0.15
N ASN A 254 -8.52 22.78 -0.42
CA ASN A 254 -7.90 23.34 -1.63
C ASN A 254 -7.75 22.26 -2.70
N LYS A 255 -8.34 22.50 -3.89
CA LYS A 255 -8.28 21.56 -5.03
C LYS A 255 -6.85 21.16 -5.43
N LYS A 256 -5.87 22.09 -5.34
CA LYS A 256 -4.46 21.81 -5.65
C LYS A 256 -3.83 20.91 -4.60
N SER A 257 -4.04 21.24 -3.30
CA SER A 257 -3.54 20.42 -2.18
C SER A 257 -4.12 19.01 -2.19
N ALA A 258 -5.42 18.89 -2.45
CA ALA A 258 -6.07 17.60 -2.52
C ALA A 258 -5.57 16.75 -3.71
N LYS A 259 -5.33 17.36 -4.89
CA LYS A 259 -4.75 16.65 -6.04
C LYS A 259 -3.31 16.22 -5.75
N PHE A 260 -2.52 17.07 -5.13
CA PHE A 260 -1.14 16.75 -4.73
C PHE A 260 -1.12 15.60 -3.71
N MET A 261 -1.94 15.69 -2.65
CA MET A 261 -2.00 14.67 -1.61
C MET A 261 -2.48 13.32 -2.15
N LEU A 262 -3.46 13.28 -3.05
CA LEU A 262 -3.87 12.04 -3.72
C LEU A 262 -2.72 11.45 -4.52
N GLY A 263 -1.94 12.26 -5.24
CA GLY A 263 -0.74 11.79 -5.94
C GLY A 263 0.32 11.24 -5.00
N VAL A 264 0.52 11.85 -3.84
CA VAL A 264 1.39 11.33 -2.79
C VAL A 264 0.86 10.00 -2.27
N CYS A 265 -0.43 9.89 -1.96
CA CYS A 265 -1.05 8.64 -1.54
C CYS A 265 -0.90 7.55 -2.61
N ASP A 266 -1.08 7.87 -3.90
CA ASP A 266 -0.89 6.91 -4.99
C ASP A 266 0.53 6.35 -5.02
N ILE A 267 1.55 7.22 -4.91
CA ILE A 267 2.96 6.80 -4.87
C ILE A 267 3.19 5.88 -3.67
N PHE A 268 2.80 6.32 -2.47
CA PHE A 268 3.02 5.54 -1.27
C PHE A 268 2.23 4.22 -1.24
N GLN A 269 1.06 4.15 -1.82
CA GLN A 269 0.31 2.88 -1.94
C GLN A 269 0.96 1.88 -2.89
N THR A 270 1.78 2.33 -3.84
CA THR A 270 2.52 1.42 -4.73
C THR A 270 3.72 0.76 -4.06
N PHE A 271 4.19 1.29 -2.93
CA PHE A 271 5.27 0.66 -2.16
C PHE A 271 4.76 -0.56 -1.40
N PRO A 272 5.47 -1.70 -1.44
CA PRO A 272 5.18 -2.83 -0.58
C PRO A 272 5.25 -2.44 0.90
N SER A 273 4.29 -2.91 1.70
CA SER A 273 4.15 -2.52 3.13
C SER A 273 5.43 -2.71 3.95
N PHE A 274 6.23 -3.75 3.66
CA PHE A 274 7.48 -4.02 4.36
C PHE A 274 8.57 -2.96 4.15
N VAL A 275 8.51 -2.19 3.05
CA VAL A 275 9.50 -1.15 2.77
C VAL A 275 9.43 -0.03 3.80
N TYR A 276 8.24 0.25 4.34
CA TYR A 276 8.07 1.25 5.41
C TYR A 276 8.73 0.86 6.73
N LEU A 277 8.86 -0.45 6.98
CA LEU A 277 9.48 -0.95 8.20
C LEU A 277 10.97 -0.64 8.25
N ILE A 278 11.64 -0.59 7.09
CA ILE A 278 13.08 -0.42 7.00
C ILE A 278 13.56 0.87 7.70
N PRO A 279 13.16 2.08 7.27
CA PRO A 279 13.64 3.32 7.88
C PRO A 279 13.22 3.44 9.34
N VAL A 280 12.07 2.89 9.72
CA VAL A 280 11.60 2.95 11.11
C VAL A 280 12.41 2.03 12.03
N MET A 281 12.71 0.80 11.59
CA MET A 281 13.58 -0.12 12.35
C MET A 281 14.98 0.45 12.57
N MET A 282 15.46 1.23 11.62
CA MET A 282 16.74 1.89 11.70
C MET A 282 16.81 2.93 12.80
N LEU A 283 15.76 3.73 12.92
CA LEU A 283 15.71 4.83 13.90
C LEU A 283 15.36 4.34 15.30
N PHE A 284 14.50 3.32 15.41
CA PHE A 284 13.95 2.88 16.71
C PHE A 284 14.36 1.46 17.12
N GLY A 285 15.17 0.78 16.29
CA GLY A 285 15.56 -0.60 16.52
C GLY A 285 14.42 -1.60 16.27
N ILE A 286 14.62 -2.86 16.65
CA ILE A 286 13.61 -3.92 16.58
C ILE A 286 12.77 -3.86 17.87
N THR A 287 11.78 -2.98 17.90
CA THR A 287 10.95 -2.70 19.08
C THR A 287 9.47 -2.60 18.71
N ASP A 288 8.59 -2.68 19.71
CA ASP A 288 7.15 -2.44 19.53
C ASP A 288 6.87 -1.05 18.94
N THR A 289 7.71 -0.06 19.25
CA THR A 289 7.65 1.29 18.66
C THR A 289 7.80 1.25 17.15
N SER A 290 8.78 0.51 16.65
CA SER A 290 9.04 0.42 15.21
C SER A 290 7.87 -0.18 14.46
N VAL A 291 7.30 -1.25 15.01
CA VAL A 291 6.12 -1.90 14.44
C VAL A 291 4.93 -0.93 14.41
N LEU A 292 4.68 -0.27 15.54
CA LEU A 292 3.56 0.68 15.63
C LEU A 292 3.71 1.86 14.66
N ILE A 293 4.87 2.49 14.61
CA ILE A 293 5.11 3.63 13.69
C ILE A 293 4.95 3.20 12.24
N ALA A 294 5.51 2.03 11.86
CA ALA A 294 5.37 1.51 10.51
C ALA A 294 3.90 1.25 10.14
N VAL A 295 3.11 0.68 11.08
CA VAL A 295 1.66 0.47 10.90
C VAL A 295 0.94 1.80 10.74
N ILE A 296 1.24 2.80 11.60
CA ILE A 296 0.60 4.12 11.54
C ILE A 296 0.92 4.80 10.19
N VAL A 297 2.17 4.83 9.77
CA VAL A 297 2.57 5.44 8.48
C VAL A 297 1.83 4.78 7.33
N TYR A 298 1.84 3.45 7.28
CA TYR A 298 1.17 2.71 6.21
C TYR A 298 -0.35 2.92 6.22
N ALA A 299 -1.01 2.81 7.38
CA ALA A 299 -2.46 2.91 7.49
C ALA A 299 -3.00 4.35 7.34
N THR A 300 -2.17 5.36 7.60
CA THR A 300 -2.55 6.77 7.39
C THR A 300 -2.77 7.09 5.90
N ILE A 301 -2.07 6.42 5.00
CA ILE A 301 -2.16 6.67 3.56
C ILE A 301 -3.58 6.40 3.02
N PRO A 302 -4.16 5.19 3.15
CA PRO A 302 -5.53 4.93 2.74
C PRO A 302 -6.54 5.77 3.53
N ALA A 303 -6.33 6.01 4.83
CA ALA A 303 -7.22 6.84 5.62
C ALA A 303 -7.30 8.27 5.06
N THR A 304 -6.16 8.89 4.71
CA THR A 304 -6.11 10.22 4.08
C THR A 304 -6.80 10.22 2.72
N ARG A 305 -6.51 9.23 1.89
CA ARG A 305 -7.07 9.09 0.55
C ARG A 305 -8.60 9.01 0.59
N TYR A 306 -9.12 8.04 1.34
CA TYR A 306 -10.56 7.83 1.42
C TYR A 306 -11.29 9.01 2.07
N THR A 307 -10.65 9.74 2.98
CA THR A 307 -11.21 10.99 3.50
C THR A 307 -11.37 12.03 2.40
N ILE A 308 -10.33 12.27 1.57
CA ILE A 308 -10.42 13.23 0.47
C ILE A 308 -11.45 12.80 -0.57
N GLU A 309 -11.46 11.51 -0.95
CA GLU A 309 -12.39 10.97 -1.94
C GLU A 309 -13.83 10.98 -1.42
N GLY A 310 -14.05 10.62 -0.16
CA GLY A 310 -15.35 10.67 0.51
C GLY A 310 -15.92 12.09 0.53
N LEU A 311 -15.14 13.07 0.98
CA LEU A 311 -15.56 14.47 1.00
C LEU A 311 -15.84 15.03 -0.42
N ARG A 312 -15.14 14.55 -1.44
CA ARG A 312 -15.40 14.92 -2.85
C ARG A 312 -16.63 14.27 -3.45
N SER A 313 -17.07 13.16 -2.91
CA SER A 313 -18.25 12.43 -3.41
C SER A 313 -19.57 13.08 -3.00
N VAL A 314 -19.54 14.04 -2.06
CA VAL A 314 -20.71 14.79 -1.62
C VAL A 314 -21.26 15.63 -2.80
N PRO A 315 -22.55 15.49 -3.17
CA PRO A 315 -23.14 16.23 -4.28
C PRO A 315 -23.03 17.75 -4.10
N ALA A 316 -22.66 18.47 -5.18
CA ALA A 316 -22.51 19.93 -5.16
C ALA A 316 -23.77 20.66 -4.67
N GLY A 317 -24.95 20.13 -4.98
CA GLY A 317 -26.22 20.72 -4.52
C GLY A 317 -26.39 20.76 -3.00
N LEU A 318 -25.77 19.81 -2.26
CA LEU A 318 -25.76 19.85 -0.78
C LEU A 318 -24.84 20.95 -0.26
N HIS A 319 -23.70 21.18 -0.92
CA HIS A 319 -22.80 22.29 -0.59
C HIS A 319 -23.48 23.66 -0.83
N ASP A 320 -24.19 23.79 -1.95
CA ASP A 320 -24.91 25.02 -2.30
C ASP A 320 -26.03 25.29 -1.29
N ALA A 321 -26.83 24.27 -0.98
CA ALA A 321 -27.91 24.36 0.01
C ALA A 321 -27.37 24.74 1.41
N ALA A 322 -26.25 24.16 1.82
CA ALA A 322 -25.58 24.49 3.08
C ALA A 322 -25.12 25.96 3.11
N THR A 323 -24.54 26.41 2.01
CA THR A 323 -24.06 27.79 1.90
C THR A 323 -25.22 28.78 1.96
N MET A 324 -26.33 28.49 1.29
CA MET A 324 -27.56 29.32 1.32
C MET A 324 -28.21 29.32 2.71
N SER A 325 -28.09 28.25 3.46
CA SER A 325 -28.59 28.14 4.84
C SER A 325 -27.69 28.80 5.89
N GLY A 326 -26.61 29.47 5.48
CA GLY A 326 -25.68 30.13 6.39
C GLY A 326 -24.86 29.19 7.29
N VAL A 327 -24.68 27.94 6.87
CA VAL A 327 -23.95 26.91 7.64
C VAL A 327 -22.47 27.26 7.68
N ASN A 328 -21.89 27.29 8.87
CA ASN A 328 -20.47 27.55 9.10
C ASN A 328 -19.63 26.35 8.62
N LYS A 329 -18.34 26.55 8.31
CA LYS A 329 -17.42 25.52 7.80
C LYS A 329 -17.35 24.25 8.68
N PHE A 330 -17.37 24.42 10.00
CA PHE A 330 -17.37 23.30 10.94
C PHE A 330 -18.70 22.53 10.93
N GLN A 331 -19.82 23.24 10.88
CA GLN A 331 -21.14 22.62 10.78
C GLN A 331 -21.30 21.89 9.43
N ARG A 332 -20.74 22.45 8.35
CA ARG A 332 -20.73 21.81 7.03
C ARG A 332 -19.98 20.49 7.08
N LEU A 333 -18.76 20.46 7.66
CA LEU A 333 -17.95 19.28 7.79
C LEU A 333 -18.61 18.19 8.66
N THR A 334 -19.30 18.59 9.74
CA THR A 334 -19.85 17.63 10.73
C THR A 334 -21.27 17.16 10.45
N LYS A 335 -22.03 17.90 9.62
CA LYS A 335 -23.47 17.62 9.39
C LYS A 335 -23.80 17.32 7.93
N ILE A 336 -22.93 17.63 6.98
CA ILE A 336 -23.19 17.53 5.55
C ILE A 336 -22.11 16.71 4.84
N GLU A 337 -20.85 16.93 5.15
CA GLU A 337 -19.67 16.23 4.67
C GLU A 337 -19.28 15.09 5.63
#